data_143356e1a6c3a88ec671eca5f71bda73
#
_entry.id   143356e1a6c3a88ec671eca5f71bda73
#
_cell.length_a   1.000
_cell.length_b   1.000
_cell.length_c   1.000
_cell.angle_alpha   90.00
_cell.angle_beta   90.00
_cell.angle_gamma   90.00
#
_symmetry.space_group_name_H-M   'P 1'
#
loop_
_entity.id
_entity.type
_entity.pdbx_description
1 polymer ?
#
loop_
_entity_poly.entity_id
_entity_poly.type
_entity_poly.pdbx_seq_one_letter_code
_entity_poly.pdbx_strand_id
1 'polypeptide(L)'
;MGVERMQLPDGRVFEYSAAGDPDRELLVFCVGTPSAVVDFPYVAEAAAARGLRSVICSRPGYGGSTRNEGRTVADAADDTAALADHLGAERFLVAGWSGGGSTALACAALLPDRVRAAVTMAGTAPPVEAGEVWTTWFPPDMADEVRALTTKPPAELAPEYEQAAKGFATLTSEQLTLSDNQSAADKAALMEVPEVGEWLAESIKSATSSGIWGWLDDDLAWAKPWGFEMADIRVPVIVRHGDADGFVSIDQGRWLAAHIPGARFDEMPGGGHTTVGVPIDPVITELLDAAAPR
;
A
#
# COMPACT_ATOMS: atom_id res chain seq x y z
N MET A 1 8.55 -19.61 -1.78
CA MET A 1 7.45 -18.75 -2.24
C MET A 1 7.58 -18.62 -3.73
N GLY A 2 6.51 -18.37 -4.45
CA GLY A 2 6.52 -18.18 -5.91
C GLY A 2 5.35 -17.31 -6.31
N VAL A 3 5.47 -16.66 -7.46
CA VAL A 3 4.39 -15.86 -8.03
C VAL A 3 3.35 -16.78 -8.63
N GLU A 4 2.10 -16.65 -8.18
CA GLU A 4 0.94 -17.43 -8.60
C GLU A 4 -0.10 -16.52 -9.26
N ARG A 5 -1.08 -17.13 -9.95
CA ARG A 5 -2.16 -16.40 -10.62
C ARG A 5 -3.48 -17.08 -10.38
N MET A 6 -4.51 -16.28 -10.16
CA MET A 6 -5.91 -16.71 -10.09
C MET A 6 -6.76 -15.93 -11.08
N GLN A 7 -7.97 -16.41 -11.35
CA GLN A 7 -9.01 -15.63 -12.02
C GLN A 7 -9.94 -15.02 -10.99
N LEU A 8 -10.17 -13.73 -11.11
CA LEU A 8 -11.20 -13.00 -10.37
C LEU A 8 -12.59 -13.36 -10.93
N PRO A 9 -13.67 -13.11 -10.17
CA PRO A 9 -15.04 -13.41 -10.60
C PRO A 9 -15.46 -12.74 -11.91
N ASP A 10 -14.85 -11.61 -12.26
CA ASP A 10 -15.06 -10.85 -13.50
C ASP A 10 -14.20 -11.35 -14.69
N GLY A 11 -13.37 -12.38 -14.47
CA GLY A 11 -12.50 -12.98 -15.46
C GLY A 11 -11.11 -12.34 -15.60
N ARG A 12 -10.81 -11.28 -14.86
CA ARG A 12 -9.45 -10.71 -14.79
C ARG A 12 -8.49 -11.71 -14.16
N VAL A 13 -7.24 -11.73 -14.62
CA VAL A 13 -6.14 -12.44 -13.95
C VAL A 13 -5.64 -11.58 -12.80
N PHE A 14 -5.39 -12.19 -11.65
CA PHE A 14 -4.82 -11.53 -10.47
C PHE A 14 -3.59 -12.29 -9.99
N GLU A 15 -2.47 -11.59 -9.89
CA GLU A 15 -1.17 -12.15 -9.54
C GLU A 15 -0.88 -11.91 -8.06
N TYR A 16 -0.41 -12.94 -7.39
CA TYR A 16 -0.11 -12.89 -5.95
C TYR A 16 1.06 -13.81 -5.59
N SER A 17 1.60 -13.65 -4.39
CA SER A 17 2.51 -14.59 -3.74
C SER A 17 2.04 -14.82 -2.31
N ALA A 18 1.79 -16.10 -1.96
CA ALA A 18 1.37 -16.51 -0.64
C ALA A 18 2.44 -17.34 0.06
N ALA A 19 2.53 -17.19 1.37
CA ALA A 19 3.50 -17.90 2.19
C ALA A 19 2.92 -18.30 3.54
N GLY A 20 3.44 -19.39 4.10
CA GLY A 20 3.05 -19.92 5.41
C GLY A 20 2.08 -21.08 5.32
N ASP A 21 1.66 -21.56 6.49
CA ASP A 21 0.75 -22.70 6.65
C ASP A 21 -0.69 -22.28 6.27
N PRO A 22 -1.38 -22.96 5.33
CA PRO A 22 -2.72 -22.59 4.88
C PRO A 22 -3.78 -22.61 5.99
N ASP A 23 -3.55 -23.32 7.09
CA ASP A 23 -4.47 -23.38 8.22
C ASP A 23 -4.32 -22.20 9.20
N ARG A 24 -3.36 -21.32 8.97
CA ARG A 24 -3.13 -20.15 9.80
C ARG A 24 -3.94 -18.95 9.32
N GLU A 25 -4.17 -18.00 10.24
CA GLU A 25 -4.83 -16.75 9.92
C GLU A 25 -4.04 -15.95 8.86
N LEU A 26 -4.76 -15.36 7.91
CA LEU A 26 -4.19 -14.64 6.78
C LEU A 26 -3.86 -13.19 7.16
N LEU A 27 -2.64 -12.76 6.85
CA LEU A 27 -2.23 -11.37 6.75
C LEU A 27 -2.17 -10.98 5.27
N VAL A 28 -3.02 -10.07 4.83
CA VAL A 28 -2.90 -9.42 3.52
C VAL A 28 -1.98 -8.21 3.66
N PHE A 29 -0.85 -8.22 2.95
CA PHE A 29 0.09 -7.10 2.93
C PHE A 29 -0.01 -6.35 1.60
N CYS A 30 -0.56 -5.13 1.65
CA CYS A 30 -0.77 -4.27 0.50
C CYS A 30 0.46 -3.40 0.28
N VAL A 31 1.14 -3.62 -0.84
CA VAL A 31 2.39 -2.92 -1.21
C VAL A 31 2.12 -1.51 -1.74
N GLY A 32 3.16 -0.65 -1.72
CA GLY A 32 3.09 0.75 -2.16
C GLY A 32 2.85 0.93 -3.68
N THR A 33 2.98 2.15 -4.14
CA THR A 33 2.82 2.56 -5.54
C THR A 33 4.12 3.23 -6.03
N PRO A 34 4.68 2.80 -7.18
CA PRO A 34 4.35 1.60 -7.93
C PRO A 34 5.01 0.35 -7.35
N SER A 35 4.28 -0.76 -7.30
CA SER A 35 4.83 -2.06 -6.85
C SER A 35 4.09 -3.23 -7.49
N ALA A 36 4.83 -4.27 -7.83
CA ALA A 36 4.28 -5.56 -8.22
C ALA A 36 4.82 -6.67 -7.32
N VAL A 37 4.18 -7.82 -7.37
CA VAL A 37 4.61 -8.98 -6.60
C VAL A 37 6.00 -9.42 -7.04
N VAL A 38 6.89 -9.46 -6.07
CA VAL A 38 8.12 -10.28 -6.05
C VAL A 38 8.16 -10.94 -4.68
N ASP A 39 8.82 -12.08 -4.59
CA ASP A 39 8.93 -12.76 -3.30
C ASP A 39 9.51 -11.83 -2.23
N PHE A 40 8.84 -11.76 -1.08
CA PHE A 40 9.26 -10.91 0.04
C PHE A 40 9.34 -11.73 1.34
N PRO A 41 10.42 -12.50 1.52
CA PRO A 41 10.62 -13.34 2.70
C PRO A 41 10.49 -12.57 4.01
N TYR A 42 10.97 -11.34 4.06
CA TYR A 42 10.96 -10.48 5.24
C TYR A 42 9.58 -10.37 5.92
N VAL A 43 8.52 -10.06 5.16
CA VAL A 43 7.15 -10.02 5.70
C VAL A 43 6.63 -11.42 6.00
N ALA A 44 6.94 -12.40 5.14
CA ALA A 44 6.47 -13.76 5.30
C ALA A 44 7.04 -14.45 6.55
N GLU A 45 8.32 -14.25 6.83
CA GLU A 45 9.00 -14.80 8.01
C GLU A 45 8.49 -14.14 9.30
N ALA A 46 8.32 -12.81 9.29
CA ALA A 46 7.77 -12.08 10.42
C ALA A 46 6.31 -12.49 10.73
N ALA A 47 5.50 -12.73 9.70
CA ALA A 47 4.14 -13.26 9.84
C ALA A 47 4.15 -14.68 10.40
N ALA A 48 4.98 -15.58 9.84
CA ALA A 48 5.10 -16.97 10.28
C ALA A 48 5.57 -17.08 11.73
N ALA A 49 6.50 -16.24 12.16
CA ALA A 49 6.98 -16.19 13.55
C ALA A 49 5.85 -15.84 14.56
N ARG A 50 4.75 -15.28 14.08
CA ARG A 50 3.54 -14.93 14.87
C ARG A 50 2.35 -15.85 14.59
N GLY A 51 2.59 -16.97 13.91
CA GLY A 51 1.56 -17.96 13.61
C GLY A 51 0.58 -17.51 12.53
N LEU A 52 0.96 -16.57 11.68
CA LEU A 52 0.20 -16.12 10.53
C LEU A 52 0.75 -16.73 9.25
N ARG A 53 -0.09 -16.78 8.22
CA ARG A 53 0.35 -16.84 6.81
C ARG A 53 0.18 -15.46 6.18
N SER A 54 0.91 -15.18 5.12
CA SER A 54 0.86 -13.88 4.46
C SER A 54 0.60 -14.00 2.97
N VAL A 55 0.03 -12.94 2.39
CA VAL A 55 -0.12 -12.79 0.95
C VAL A 55 0.19 -11.35 0.56
N ILE A 56 0.89 -11.19 -0.57
CA ILE A 56 1.06 -9.94 -1.30
C ILE A 56 0.49 -10.12 -2.71
N CYS A 57 -0.02 -9.05 -3.33
CA CYS A 57 -0.60 -9.12 -4.67
C CYS A 57 -0.13 -7.94 -5.55
N SER A 58 -0.08 -8.18 -6.86
CA SER A 58 0.02 -7.13 -7.86
C SER A 58 -1.37 -6.56 -8.10
N ARG A 59 -1.60 -5.29 -7.73
CA ARG A 59 -2.87 -4.61 -8.05
C ARG A 59 -3.11 -4.59 -9.57
N PRO A 60 -4.36 -4.37 -10.04
CA PRO A 60 -4.69 -4.38 -11.47
C PRO A 60 -3.75 -3.50 -12.30
N GLY A 61 -3.21 -4.07 -13.38
CA GLY A 61 -2.30 -3.39 -14.30
C GLY A 61 -0.81 -3.49 -13.94
N TYR A 62 -0.46 -4.08 -12.78
CA TYR A 62 0.92 -4.37 -12.42
C TYR A 62 1.27 -5.83 -12.66
N GLY A 63 2.53 -6.09 -12.97
CA GLY A 63 3.05 -7.46 -13.16
C GLY A 63 2.21 -8.26 -14.14
N GLY A 64 1.73 -9.43 -13.70
CA GLY A 64 0.83 -10.29 -14.47
C GLY A 64 -0.66 -10.07 -14.23
N SER A 65 -1.05 -9.06 -13.43
CA SER A 65 -2.45 -8.75 -13.17
C SER A 65 -3.09 -7.97 -14.32
N THR A 66 -4.29 -8.38 -14.72
CA THR A 66 -5.07 -7.69 -15.77
C THR A 66 -5.43 -6.27 -15.30
N ARG A 67 -5.27 -5.29 -16.17
CA ARG A 67 -5.69 -3.90 -15.91
C ARG A 67 -7.20 -3.81 -15.65
N ASN A 68 -7.58 -2.99 -14.68
CA ASN A 68 -8.97 -2.57 -14.43
C ASN A 68 -9.05 -1.05 -14.66
N GLU A 69 -9.33 -0.66 -15.90
CA GLU A 69 -9.37 0.74 -16.31
C GLU A 69 -10.50 1.49 -15.62
N GLY A 70 -10.18 2.66 -15.07
CA GLY A 70 -11.17 3.52 -14.41
C GLY A 70 -11.56 3.07 -13.00
N ARG A 71 -10.85 2.09 -12.43
CA ARG A 71 -11.07 1.64 -11.05
C ARG A 71 -11.03 2.79 -10.05
N THR A 72 -11.69 2.60 -8.94
CA THR A 72 -11.59 3.40 -7.72
C THR A 72 -10.75 2.66 -6.67
N VAL A 73 -10.46 3.31 -5.55
CA VAL A 73 -9.81 2.66 -4.40
C VAL A 73 -10.71 1.56 -3.81
N ALA A 74 -12.04 1.74 -3.86
CA ALA A 74 -13.01 0.75 -3.37
C ALA A 74 -12.92 -0.60 -4.08
N ASP A 75 -12.61 -0.62 -5.40
CA ASP A 75 -12.50 -1.86 -6.17
C ASP A 75 -11.43 -2.82 -5.62
N ALA A 76 -10.43 -2.28 -4.91
CA ALA A 76 -9.38 -3.08 -4.29
C ALA A 76 -9.92 -3.99 -3.15
N ALA A 77 -11.04 -3.62 -2.53
CA ALA A 77 -11.68 -4.47 -1.51
C ALA A 77 -12.27 -5.74 -2.14
N ASP A 78 -12.94 -5.62 -3.28
CA ASP A 78 -13.51 -6.78 -4.00
C ASP A 78 -12.42 -7.73 -4.47
N ASP A 79 -11.34 -7.21 -5.06
CA ASP A 79 -10.18 -8.00 -5.49
C ASP A 79 -9.53 -8.73 -4.30
N THR A 80 -9.40 -8.04 -3.16
CA THR A 80 -8.85 -8.62 -1.92
C THR A 80 -9.78 -9.69 -1.32
N ALA A 81 -11.09 -9.46 -1.34
CA ALA A 81 -12.07 -10.46 -0.88
C ALA A 81 -12.00 -11.73 -1.72
N ALA A 82 -11.94 -11.59 -3.05
CA ALA A 82 -11.81 -12.72 -3.97
C ALA A 82 -10.50 -13.50 -3.74
N LEU A 83 -9.39 -12.80 -3.48
CA LEU A 83 -8.12 -13.42 -3.12
C LEU A 83 -8.21 -14.18 -1.79
N ALA A 84 -8.82 -13.58 -0.77
CA ALA A 84 -9.03 -14.22 0.53
C ALA A 84 -9.89 -15.48 0.41
N ASP A 85 -10.96 -15.44 -0.40
CA ASP A 85 -11.82 -16.59 -0.69
C ASP A 85 -11.05 -17.70 -1.41
N HIS A 86 -10.25 -17.35 -2.42
CA HIS A 86 -9.38 -18.28 -3.13
C HIS A 86 -8.40 -18.98 -2.19
N LEU A 87 -7.87 -18.27 -1.20
CA LEU A 87 -6.96 -18.78 -0.19
C LEU A 87 -7.71 -19.47 0.99
N GLY A 88 -9.04 -19.55 0.97
CA GLY A 88 -9.84 -20.15 2.03
C GLY A 88 -9.82 -19.39 3.36
N ALA A 89 -9.65 -18.07 3.31
CA ALA A 89 -9.64 -17.21 4.49
C ALA A 89 -11.00 -16.53 4.66
N GLU A 90 -11.80 -16.93 5.63
CA GLU A 90 -13.07 -16.28 5.98
C GLU A 90 -12.82 -14.89 6.58
N ARG A 91 -11.81 -14.76 7.42
CA ARG A 91 -11.39 -13.49 8.04
C ARG A 91 -9.87 -13.30 7.91
N PHE A 92 -9.43 -12.05 7.91
CA PHE A 92 -8.02 -11.74 7.73
C PHE A 92 -7.62 -10.41 8.42
N LEU A 93 -6.32 -10.24 8.59
CA LEU A 93 -5.68 -8.98 8.95
C LEU A 93 -5.20 -8.29 7.68
N VAL A 94 -5.20 -6.96 7.67
CA VAL A 94 -4.69 -6.21 6.52
C VAL A 94 -3.69 -5.15 6.96
N ALA A 95 -2.53 -5.13 6.29
CA ALA A 95 -1.51 -4.12 6.47
C ALA A 95 -1.22 -3.46 5.12
N GLY A 96 -1.21 -2.13 5.07
CA GLY A 96 -0.92 -1.37 3.86
C GLY A 96 0.22 -0.39 4.07
N TRP A 97 1.17 -0.37 3.12
CA TRP A 97 2.30 0.55 3.13
C TRP A 97 2.19 1.53 1.97
N SER A 98 2.39 2.85 2.25
CA SER A 98 2.33 3.91 1.23
C SER A 98 0.99 3.87 0.47
N GLY A 99 1.00 3.83 -0.87
CA GLY A 99 -0.21 3.64 -1.69
C GLY A 99 -1.04 2.40 -1.34
N GLY A 100 -0.43 1.35 -0.76
CA GLY A 100 -1.17 0.19 -0.25
C GLY A 100 -2.03 0.49 0.99
N GLY A 101 -1.78 1.60 1.68
CA GLY A 101 -2.58 2.06 2.81
C GLY A 101 -4.03 2.33 2.43
N SER A 102 -4.26 2.92 1.26
CA SER A 102 -5.62 3.15 0.74
C SER A 102 -6.37 1.83 0.49
N THR A 103 -5.68 0.79 -0.03
CA THR A 103 -6.23 -0.56 -0.17
C THR A 103 -6.62 -1.17 1.18
N ALA A 104 -5.76 -1.03 2.20
CA ALA A 104 -6.06 -1.53 3.54
C ALA A 104 -7.28 -0.82 4.15
N LEU A 105 -7.42 0.48 3.94
CA LEU A 105 -8.58 1.25 4.39
C LEU A 105 -9.86 0.90 3.63
N ALA A 106 -9.79 0.64 2.30
CA ALA A 106 -10.92 0.12 1.53
C ALA A 106 -11.41 -1.22 2.08
N CYS A 107 -10.49 -2.15 2.37
CA CYS A 107 -10.85 -3.42 3.00
C CYS A 107 -11.51 -3.21 4.38
N ALA A 108 -10.98 -2.31 5.21
CA ALA A 108 -11.51 -2.00 6.54
C ALA A 108 -12.92 -1.40 6.49
N ALA A 109 -13.21 -0.56 5.46
CA ALA A 109 -14.50 0.09 5.30
C ALA A 109 -15.57 -0.83 4.71
N LEU A 110 -15.21 -1.59 3.65
CA LEU A 110 -16.15 -2.31 2.81
C LEU A 110 -16.30 -3.79 3.20
N LEU A 111 -15.36 -4.34 3.97
CA LEU A 111 -15.35 -5.73 4.41
C LEU A 111 -15.33 -5.86 5.96
N PRO A 112 -16.20 -5.14 6.70
CA PRO A 112 -16.10 -5.09 8.17
C PRO A 112 -16.30 -6.45 8.86
N ASP A 113 -17.00 -7.40 8.23
CA ASP A 113 -17.21 -8.75 8.74
C ASP A 113 -16.01 -9.68 8.45
N ARG A 114 -15.15 -9.29 7.52
CA ARG A 114 -13.97 -10.06 7.06
C ARG A 114 -12.67 -9.55 7.68
N VAL A 115 -12.49 -8.24 7.76
CA VAL A 115 -11.28 -7.61 8.31
C VAL A 115 -11.36 -7.59 9.84
N ARG A 116 -10.34 -8.16 10.50
CA ARG A 116 -10.27 -8.17 11.97
C ARG A 116 -9.65 -6.89 12.53
N ALA A 117 -8.62 -6.39 11.86
CA ALA A 117 -7.98 -5.12 12.13
C ALA A 117 -7.19 -4.69 10.89
N ALA A 118 -6.92 -3.40 10.75
CA ALA A 118 -6.13 -2.82 9.68
C ALA A 118 -5.01 -1.93 10.23
N VAL A 119 -3.90 -1.86 9.51
CA VAL A 119 -2.86 -0.84 9.70
C VAL A 119 -2.53 -0.18 8.38
N THR A 120 -2.47 1.15 8.38
CA THR A 120 -1.91 1.95 7.28
C THR A 120 -0.60 2.57 7.74
N MET A 121 0.47 2.34 6.98
CA MET A 121 1.83 2.80 7.26
C MET A 121 2.25 3.79 6.19
N ALA A 122 2.55 5.04 6.56
CA ALA A 122 2.85 6.12 5.62
C ALA A 122 1.81 6.22 4.49
N GLY A 123 0.54 5.98 4.84
CA GLY A 123 -0.57 5.93 3.87
C GLY A 123 -1.01 7.32 3.46
N THR A 124 -1.54 7.41 2.24
CA THR A 124 -2.12 8.64 1.70
C THR A 124 -3.54 8.85 2.18
N ALA A 125 -3.96 10.11 2.30
CA ALA A 125 -5.34 10.52 2.54
C ALA A 125 -6.03 10.93 1.22
N PRO A 126 -7.37 10.80 1.10
CA PRO A 126 -8.08 11.11 -0.13
C PRO A 126 -8.13 12.63 -0.38
N PRO A 127 -7.59 13.14 -1.50
CA PRO A 127 -7.58 14.57 -1.77
C PRO A 127 -8.98 15.18 -1.87
N VAL A 128 -9.93 14.44 -2.43
CA VAL A 128 -11.30 14.93 -2.65
C VAL A 128 -12.02 15.15 -1.32
N GLU A 129 -11.96 14.18 -0.40
CA GLU A 129 -12.58 14.24 0.92
C GLU A 129 -11.85 15.21 1.86
N ALA A 130 -10.54 15.35 1.71
CA ALA A 130 -9.75 16.34 2.44
C ALA A 130 -10.07 17.79 2.02
N GLY A 131 -10.68 17.99 0.84
CA GLY A 131 -10.93 19.32 0.32
C GLY A 131 -9.63 20.06 0.00
N GLU A 132 -9.63 21.40 0.04
CA GLU A 132 -8.45 22.18 -0.36
C GLU A 132 -7.23 22.03 0.60
N VAL A 133 -7.41 21.48 1.80
CA VAL A 133 -6.31 21.31 2.75
C VAL A 133 -5.20 20.41 2.23
N TRP A 134 -5.51 19.45 1.36
CA TRP A 134 -4.52 18.56 0.77
C TRP A 134 -3.42 19.30 -0.01
N THR A 135 -3.73 20.49 -0.54
CA THR A 135 -2.74 21.31 -1.26
C THR A 135 -1.59 21.76 -0.38
N THR A 136 -1.78 21.76 0.94
CA THR A 136 -0.74 22.11 1.92
C THR A 136 0.18 20.93 2.27
N TRP A 137 -0.17 19.73 1.86
CA TRP A 137 0.60 18.52 2.13
C TRP A 137 1.75 18.30 1.15
N PHE A 138 1.78 19.07 0.07
CA PHE A 138 2.76 18.94 -1.00
C PHE A 138 3.47 20.26 -1.28
N PRO A 139 4.72 20.24 -1.77
CA PRO A 139 5.32 21.39 -2.45
C PRO A 139 4.43 21.84 -3.62
N PRO A 140 4.48 23.13 -4.02
CA PRO A 140 3.57 23.68 -5.04
C PRO A 140 3.61 22.95 -6.40
N ASP A 141 4.79 22.53 -6.86
CA ASP A 141 4.99 21.75 -8.09
C ASP A 141 4.31 20.39 -8.01
N MET A 142 4.49 19.67 -6.92
CA MET A 142 3.84 18.37 -6.68
C MET A 142 2.32 18.52 -6.51
N ALA A 143 1.85 19.60 -5.88
CA ALA A 143 0.43 19.90 -5.80
C ALA A 143 -0.19 20.12 -7.19
N ASP A 144 0.55 20.72 -8.13
CA ASP A 144 0.09 20.89 -9.51
C ASP A 144 0.06 19.56 -10.28
N GLU A 145 1.00 18.65 -10.02
CA GLU A 145 0.97 17.28 -10.56
C GLU A 145 -0.27 16.52 -10.07
N VAL A 146 -0.58 16.58 -8.78
CA VAL A 146 -1.80 15.95 -8.23
C VAL A 146 -3.07 16.57 -8.83
N ARG A 147 -3.12 17.90 -9.02
CA ARG A 147 -4.24 18.53 -9.73
C ARG A 147 -4.37 18.03 -11.17
N ALA A 148 -3.27 17.77 -11.85
CA ALA A 148 -3.29 17.23 -13.20
C ALA A 148 -4.01 15.88 -13.28
N LEU A 149 -3.89 15.03 -12.26
CA LEU A 149 -4.61 13.75 -12.18
C LEU A 149 -6.14 13.91 -12.17
N THR A 150 -6.64 15.04 -11.66
CA THR A 150 -8.09 15.31 -11.61
C THR A 150 -8.61 16.07 -12.83
N THR A 151 -7.74 16.68 -13.62
CA THR A 151 -8.14 17.63 -14.70
C THR A 151 -7.73 17.15 -16.09
N LYS A 152 -6.67 16.37 -16.24
CA LYS A 152 -6.17 15.88 -17.52
C LYS A 152 -6.66 14.46 -17.82
N PRO A 153 -6.94 14.13 -19.08
CA PRO A 153 -7.21 12.75 -19.47
C PRO A 153 -5.94 11.90 -19.33
N PRO A 154 -6.07 10.58 -19.05
CA PRO A 154 -4.92 9.69 -18.86
C PRO A 154 -3.90 9.71 -20.01
N ALA A 155 -4.36 9.89 -21.25
CA ALA A 155 -3.48 9.96 -22.42
C ALA A 155 -2.52 11.16 -22.43
N GLU A 156 -2.86 12.25 -21.74
CA GLU A 156 -2.00 13.44 -21.61
C GLU A 156 -0.97 13.25 -20.50
N LEU A 157 -1.28 12.40 -19.49
CA LEU A 157 -0.38 12.09 -18.37
C LEU A 157 0.62 10.97 -18.73
N ALA A 158 0.21 10.02 -19.56
CA ALA A 158 0.98 8.82 -19.90
C ALA A 158 2.45 9.09 -20.31
N PRO A 159 2.80 10.11 -21.13
CA PRO A 159 4.18 10.36 -21.49
C PRO A 159 5.12 10.66 -20.32
N GLU A 160 4.64 11.32 -19.27
CA GLU A 160 5.42 11.62 -18.07
C GLU A 160 5.72 10.33 -17.30
N TYR A 161 4.71 9.46 -17.14
CA TYR A 161 4.86 8.14 -16.52
C TYR A 161 5.78 7.22 -17.32
N GLU A 162 5.68 7.22 -18.66
CA GLU A 162 6.59 6.46 -19.52
C GLU A 162 8.05 6.91 -19.37
N GLN A 163 8.27 8.21 -19.21
CA GLN A 163 9.62 8.74 -19.00
C GLN A 163 10.17 8.34 -17.61
N ALA A 164 9.36 8.43 -16.57
CA ALA A 164 9.75 8.03 -15.22
C ALA A 164 10.01 6.51 -15.12
N ALA A 165 9.18 5.69 -15.76
CA ALA A 165 9.33 4.23 -15.81
C ALA A 165 10.67 3.79 -16.43
N LYS A 166 11.22 4.55 -17.39
CA LYS A 166 12.57 4.27 -17.94
C LYS A 166 13.66 4.39 -16.88
N GLY A 167 13.50 5.34 -15.93
CA GLY A 167 14.42 5.48 -14.80
C GLY A 167 14.33 4.28 -13.85
N PHE A 168 13.13 3.75 -13.65
CA PHE A 168 12.91 2.59 -12.78
C PHE A 168 13.47 1.28 -13.35
N ALA A 169 13.60 1.15 -14.68
CA ALA A 169 14.14 -0.06 -15.29
C ALA A 169 15.56 -0.43 -14.81
N THR A 170 16.33 0.55 -14.33
CA THR A 170 17.70 0.36 -13.83
C THR A 170 17.83 0.70 -12.34
N LEU A 171 16.73 0.83 -11.62
CA LEU A 171 16.71 1.21 -10.22
C LEU A 171 17.45 0.18 -9.36
N THR A 172 18.30 0.66 -8.45
CA THR A 172 19.03 -0.19 -7.49
C THR A 172 18.61 0.15 -6.06
N SER A 173 18.85 -0.78 -5.13
CA SER A 173 18.64 -0.54 -3.70
C SER A 173 19.50 0.62 -3.17
N GLU A 174 20.71 0.79 -3.70
CA GLU A 174 21.59 1.91 -3.36
C GLU A 174 20.96 3.26 -3.77
N GLN A 175 20.42 3.35 -4.98
CA GLN A 175 19.75 4.58 -5.45
C GLN A 175 18.51 4.91 -4.61
N LEU A 176 17.73 3.89 -4.20
CA LEU A 176 16.61 4.07 -3.29
C LEU A 176 17.08 4.58 -1.92
N THR A 177 18.12 3.96 -1.36
CA THR A 177 18.68 4.34 -0.06
C THR A 177 19.24 5.76 -0.07
N LEU A 178 19.90 6.16 -1.15
CA LEU A 178 20.52 7.49 -1.29
C LEU A 178 19.54 8.57 -1.74
N SER A 179 18.28 8.25 -2.01
CA SER A 179 17.27 9.24 -2.40
C SER A 179 17.18 10.39 -1.39
N ASP A 180 17.01 11.62 -1.88
CA ASP A 180 16.83 12.80 -1.03
C ASP A 180 15.51 12.77 -0.22
N ASN A 181 14.52 12.00 -0.69
CA ASN A 181 13.25 11.81 0.00
C ASN A 181 13.34 10.82 1.18
N GLN A 182 14.44 10.04 1.28
CA GLN A 182 14.68 9.17 2.44
C GLN A 182 15.21 9.99 3.61
N SER A 183 14.57 9.88 4.77
CA SER A 183 15.08 10.45 6.02
C SER A 183 16.41 9.79 6.42
N ALA A 184 17.12 10.38 7.38
CA ALA A 184 18.32 9.75 7.92
C ALA A 184 18.02 8.40 8.58
N ALA A 185 16.85 8.26 9.22
CA ALA A 185 16.39 7.02 9.83
C ALA A 185 16.08 5.95 8.77
N ASP A 186 15.43 6.33 7.65
CA ASP A 186 15.16 5.41 6.54
C ASP A 186 16.45 4.88 5.92
N LYS A 187 17.41 5.77 5.66
CA LYS A 187 18.73 5.37 5.14
C LYS A 187 19.42 4.37 6.06
N ALA A 188 19.38 4.62 7.36
CA ALA A 188 19.94 3.69 8.36
C ALA A 188 19.19 2.35 8.35
N ALA A 189 17.86 2.34 8.31
CA ALA A 189 17.06 1.12 8.27
C ALA A 189 17.32 0.29 7.01
N LEU A 190 17.43 0.92 5.83
CA LEU A 190 17.74 0.23 4.58
C LEU A 190 19.18 -0.33 4.54
N MET A 191 20.13 0.30 5.25
CA MET A 191 21.48 -0.23 5.41
C MET A 191 21.54 -1.41 6.40
N GLU A 192 20.70 -1.39 7.44
CA GLU A 192 20.63 -2.46 8.45
C GLU A 192 19.87 -3.68 7.92
N VAL A 193 18.86 -3.47 7.07
CA VAL A 193 18.01 -4.51 6.49
C VAL A 193 18.02 -4.37 4.95
N PRO A 194 19.15 -4.68 4.29
CA PRO A 194 19.36 -4.42 2.86
C PRO A 194 18.38 -5.18 1.96
N GLU A 195 17.86 -6.33 2.40
CA GLU A 195 16.86 -7.12 1.67
C GLU A 195 15.55 -6.33 1.42
N VAL A 196 15.21 -5.36 2.27
CA VAL A 196 14.05 -4.48 2.03
C VAL A 196 14.31 -3.55 0.85
N GLY A 197 15.50 -2.95 0.80
CA GLY A 197 15.89 -2.08 -0.33
C GLY A 197 15.98 -2.85 -1.65
N GLU A 198 16.51 -4.07 -1.62
CA GLU A 198 16.60 -4.95 -2.78
C GLU A 198 15.20 -5.34 -3.28
N TRP A 199 14.33 -5.74 -2.36
CA TRP A 199 12.94 -6.07 -2.68
C TRP A 199 12.19 -4.87 -3.28
N LEU A 200 12.33 -3.67 -2.69
CA LEU A 200 11.70 -2.46 -3.20
C LEU A 200 12.14 -2.18 -4.64
N ALA A 201 13.44 -2.23 -4.92
CA ALA A 201 13.96 -1.99 -6.25
C ALA A 201 13.41 -3.00 -7.26
N GLU A 202 13.38 -4.29 -6.93
CA GLU A 202 12.84 -5.34 -7.80
C GLU A 202 11.32 -5.21 -7.99
N SER A 203 10.58 -4.88 -6.94
CA SER A 203 9.13 -4.68 -6.98
C SER A 203 8.74 -3.50 -7.88
N ILE A 204 9.46 -2.38 -7.80
CA ILE A 204 9.25 -1.20 -8.66
C ILE A 204 9.61 -1.52 -10.12
N LYS A 205 10.74 -2.19 -10.38
CA LYS A 205 11.11 -2.64 -11.72
C LYS A 205 10.06 -3.57 -12.32
N SER A 206 9.60 -4.55 -11.53
CA SER A 206 8.55 -5.47 -11.94
C SER A 206 7.24 -4.75 -12.25
N ALA A 207 6.87 -3.77 -11.44
CA ALA A 207 5.65 -2.98 -11.60
C ALA A 207 5.59 -2.24 -12.94
N THR A 208 6.73 -1.70 -13.39
CA THR A 208 6.82 -0.90 -14.61
C THR A 208 7.26 -1.69 -15.86
N SER A 209 7.65 -2.96 -15.70
CA SER A 209 8.09 -3.83 -16.78
C SER A 209 6.97 -4.18 -17.78
N SER A 210 5.72 -4.21 -17.34
CA SER A 210 4.52 -4.45 -18.14
C SER A 210 3.87 -3.17 -18.69
N GLY A 211 4.49 -2.01 -18.44
CA GLY A 211 4.00 -0.69 -18.83
C GLY A 211 3.63 0.17 -17.61
N ILE A 212 3.00 1.29 -17.88
CA ILE A 212 2.75 2.33 -16.86
C ILE A 212 1.34 2.28 -16.26
N TRP A 213 0.45 1.48 -16.86
CA TRP A 213 -0.98 1.62 -16.59
C TRP A 213 -1.38 1.20 -15.17
N GLY A 214 -0.68 0.26 -14.55
CA GLY A 214 -0.90 -0.05 -13.14
C GLY A 214 -0.65 1.16 -12.25
N TRP A 215 0.47 1.86 -12.50
CA TRP A 215 0.87 3.05 -11.75
C TRP A 215 -0.07 4.23 -12.00
N LEU A 216 -0.28 4.61 -13.26
CA LEU A 216 -1.16 5.74 -13.61
C LEU A 216 -2.60 5.52 -13.10
N ASP A 217 -3.13 4.29 -13.22
CA ASP A 217 -4.47 3.98 -12.73
C ASP A 217 -4.57 4.02 -11.19
N ASP A 218 -3.50 3.68 -10.46
CA ASP A 218 -3.44 3.86 -9.00
C ASP A 218 -3.53 5.35 -8.62
N ASP A 219 -2.72 6.19 -9.26
CA ASP A 219 -2.68 7.62 -8.97
C ASP A 219 -4.00 8.31 -9.36
N LEU A 220 -4.60 7.89 -10.48
CA LEU A 220 -5.93 8.36 -10.89
C LEU A 220 -7.04 7.91 -9.93
N ALA A 221 -6.97 6.69 -9.40
CA ALA A 221 -7.93 6.19 -8.42
C ALA A 221 -7.78 6.94 -7.09
N TRP A 222 -6.54 7.17 -6.65
CA TRP A 222 -6.25 7.93 -5.44
C TRP A 222 -6.74 9.38 -5.52
N ALA A 223 -6.58 10.03 -6.69
CA ALA A 223 -6.94 11.44 -6.88
C ALA A 223 -8.44 11.70 -7.04
N LYS A 224 -9.27 10.65 -7.08
CA LYS A 224 -10.74 10.71 -7.21
C LYS A 224 -11.42 10.33 -5.90
N PRO A 225 -12.76 10.46 -5.78
CA PRO A 225 -13.49 9.87 -4.66
C PRO A 225 -13.20 8.39 -4.53
N TRP A 226 -12.84 7.95 -3.33
CA TRP A 226 -12.39 6.57 -3.11
C TRP A 226 -13.50 5.52 -3.18
N GLY A 227 -14.77 5.95 -3.09
CA GLY A 227 -15.96 5.08 -3.15
C GLY A 227 -16.41 4.55 -1.79
N PHE A 228 -15.85 5.07 -0.70
CA PHE A 228 -16.27 4.83 0.69
C PHE A 228 -15.86 6.01 1.57
N GLU A 229 -16.48 6.15 2.72
CA GLU A 229 -16.18 7.22 3.67
C GLU A 229 -15.31 6.69 4.83
N MET A 230 -14.32 7.50 5.28
CA MET A 230 -13.50 7.13 6.45
C MET A 230 -14.37 6.92 7.70
N ALA A 231 -15.45 7.67 7.81
CA ALA A 231 -16.42 7.57 8.89
C ALA A 231 -17.20 6.23 8.92
N ASP A 232 -17.17 5.45 7.85
CA ASP A 232 -17.82 4.13 7.78
C ASP A 232 -16.98 2.99 8.33
N ILE A 233 -15.69 3.22 8.55
CA ILE A 233 -14.79 2.21 9.10
C ILE A 233 -15.19 1.87 10.54
N ARG A 234 -15.42 0.57 10.80
CA ARG A 234 -15.87 0.06 12.12
C ARG A 234 -14.87 -0.88 12.77
N VAL A 235 -13.93 -1.41 12.00
CA VAL A 235 -12.88 -2.29 12.52
C VAL A 235 -11.75 -1.48 13.14
N PRO A 236 -10.96 -2.06 14.07
CA PRO A 236 -9.80 -1.38 14.63
C PRO A 236 -8.80 -0.99 13.52
N VAL A 237 -8.38 0.28 13.53
CA VAL A 237 -7.37 0.80 12.60
C VAL A 237 -6.21 1.43 13.35
N ILE A 238 -5.01 1.11 12.92
CA ILE A 238 -3.77 1.79 13.31
C ILE A 238 -3.33 2.65 12.13
N VAL A 239 -3.15 3.94 12.37
CA VAL A 239 -2.52 4.86 11.42
C VAL A 239 -1.11 5.14 11.93
N ARG A 240 -0.09 4.61 11.24
CA ARG A 240 1.32 4.78 11.60
C ARG A 240 2.00 5.69 10.59
N HIS A 241 2.68 6.73 11.06
CA HIS A 241 3.34 7.69 10.17
C HIS A 241 4.59 8.30 10.83
N GLY A 242 5.65 8.47 10.03
CA GLY A 242 6.87 9.15 10.46
C GLY A 242 6.78 10.66 10.24
N ASP A 243 7.27 11.47 11.17
CA ASP A 243 7.27 12.94 11.05
C ASP A 243 8.38 13.48 10.14
N ALA A 244 9.33 12.62 9.75
CA ALA A 244 10.39 12.90 8.79
C ALA A 244 10.17 12.21 7.43
N ASP A 245 8.92 11.80 7.11
CA ASP A 245 8.58 11.20 5.83
C ASP A 245 8.69 12.24 4.70
N GLY A 246 9.61 12.01 3.76
CA GLY A 246 9.85 12.89 2.62
C GLY A 246 9.05 12.54 1.36
N PHE A 247 8.22 11.48 1.39
CA PHE A 247 7.35 11.07 0.29
C PHE A 247 5.90 11.42 0.55
N VAL A 248 5.41 11.13 1.75
CA VAL A 248 4.02 11.37 2.16
C VAL A 248 4.03 12.17 3.45
N SER A 249 3.54 13.40 3.40
CA SER A 249 3.49 14.27 4.60
C SER A 249 2.72 13.58 5.73
N ILE A 250 3.25 13.69 6.96
CA ILE A 250 2.59 13.21 8.18
C ILE A 250 1.19 13.81 8.36
N ASP A 251 0.91 14.97 7.78
CA ASP A 251 -0.40 15.60 7.85
C ASP A 251 -1.49 14.74 7.21
N GLN A 252 -1.14 13.89 6.23
CA GLN A 252 -2.06 12.90 5.68
C GLN A 252 -2.41 11.82 6.72
N GLY A 253 -1.41 11.33 7.46
CA GLY A 253 -1.65 10.38 8.57
C GLY A 253 -2.49 11.00 9.70
N ARG A 254 -2.22 12.25 10.06
CA ARG A 254 -3.00 13.00 11.06
C ARG A 254 -4.44 13.19 10.60
N TRP A 255 -4.63 13.50 9.32
CA TRP A 255 -5.96 13.63 8.74
C TRP A 255 -6.72 12.29 8.79
N LEU A 256 -6.10 11.19 8.37
CA LEU A 256 -6.70 9.85 8.43
C LEU A 256 -7.11 9.50 9.87
N ALA A 257 -6.22 9.69 10.83
CA ALA A 257 -6.49 9.39 12.24
C ALA A 257 -7.64 10.21 12.83
N ALA A 258 -7.80 11.45 12.36
CA ALA A 258 -8.88 12.33 12.80
C ALA A 258 -10.26 11.96 12.19
N HIS A 259 -10.29 11.31 11.02
CA HIS A 259 -11.52 11.00 10.29
C HIS A 259 -11.95 9.53 10.40
N ILE A 260 -11.07 8.63 10.82
CA ILE A 260 -11.40 7.22 11.07
C ILE A 260 -11.87 7.05 12.53
N PRO A 261 -13.12 6.64 12.78
CA PRO A 261 -13.62 6.49 14.14
C PRO A 261 -12.80 5.51 14.98
N GLY A 262 -12.25 5.99 16.09
CA GLY A 262 -11.48 5.15 17.02
C GLY A 262 -10.11 4.69 16.51
N ALA A 263 -9.60 5.27 15.43
CA ALA A 263 -8.25 4.98 14.96
C ALA A 263 -7.20 5.31 16.03
N ARG A 264 -6.21 4.43 16.17
CA ARG A 264 -5.01 4.72 16.96
C ARG A 264 -3.99 5.39 16.04
N PHE A 265 -3.59 6.62 16.37
CA PHE A 265 -2.48 7.27 15.67
C PHE A 265 -1.16 6.92 16.35
N ASP A 266 -0.23 6.41 15.57
CA ASP A 266 1.11 6.04 15.97
C ASP A 266 2.11 6.93 15.20
N GLU A 267 2.37 8.11 15.75
CA GLU A 267 3.35 9.05 15.23
C GLU A 267 4.75 8.59 15.63
N MET A 268 5.64 8.44 14.64
CA MET A 268 7.02 8.01 14.86
C MET A 268 7.97 9.20 14.76
N PRO A 269 8.44 9.77 15.90
CA PRO A 269 9.37 10.89 15.89
C PRO A 269 10.71 10.53 15.23
N GLY A 270 11.11 11.33 14.24
CA GLY A 270 12.31 11.09 13.42
C GLY A 270 12.18 9.95 12.41
N GLY A 271 11.05 9.25 12.42
CA GLY A 271 10.76 8.19 11.45
C GLY A 271 10.43 8.77 10.08
N GLY A 272 10.74 8.03 9.02
CA GLY A 272 10.40 8.39 7.65
C GLY A 272 9.48 7.37 7.00
N HIS A 273 9.49 7.32 5.67
CA HIS A 273 8.63 6.48 4.86
C HIS A 273 8.88 4.97 5.01
N THR A 274 10.14 4.60 5.19
CA THR A 274 10.57 3.19 5.31
C THR A 274 10.48 2.70 6.75
N THR A 275 10.91 3.50 7.70
CA THR A 275 11.00 3.12 9.11
C THR A 275 9.65 2.84 9.77
N VAL A 276 8.53 3.30 9.19
CA VAL A 276 7.19 2.94 9.67
C VAL A 276 6.86 1.45 9.51
N GLY A 277 7.54 0.75 8.60
CA GLY A 277 7.36 -0.68 8.32
C GLY A 277 8.65 -1.50 8.51
N VAL A 278 9.77 -0.88 8.94
CA VAL A 278 11.05 -1.56 9.17
C VAL A 278 11.57 -1.16 10.56
N PRO A 279 11.62 -2.11 11.52
CA PRO A 279 11.22 -3.51 11.40
C PRO A 279 9.69 -3.73 11.35
N ILE A 280 9.27 -4.76 10.59
CA ILE A 280 7.83 -5.09 10.44
C ILE A 280 7.25 -5.85 11.63
N ASP A 281 8.10 -6.51 12.41
CA ASP A 281 7.72 -7.33 13.56
C ASP A 281 6.80 -6.63 14.58
N PRO A 282 7.12 -5.41 15.05
CA PRO A 282 6.24 -4.67 15.96
C PRO A 282 4.88 -4.37 15.33
N VAL A 283 4.84 -4.03 14.04
CA VAL A 283 3.61 -3.70 13.33
C VAL A 283 2.65 -4.88 13.31
N ILE A 284 3.15 -6.08 12.99
CA ILE A 284 2.32 -7.30 12.99
C ILE A 284 1.84 -7.64 14.40
N THR A 285 2.67 -7.46 15.42
CA THR A 285 2.29 -7.68 16.82
C THR A 285 1.16 -6.75 17.24
N GLU A 286 1.30 -5.46 16.97
CA GLU A 286 0.30 -4.46 17.31
C GLU A 286 -1.02 -4.65 16.53
N LEU A 287 -0.93 -5.13 15.28
CA LEU A 287 -2.11 -5.46 14.48
C LEU A 287 -2.88 -6.64 15.08
N LEU A 288 -2.16 -7.68 15.56
CA LEU A 288 -2.75 -8.81 16.28
C LEU A 288 -3.41 -8.37 17.60
N ASP A 289 -2.74 -7.50 18.36
CA ASP A 289 -3.27 -6.95 19.61
C ASP A 289 -4.54 -6.14 19.37
N ALA A 290 -4.58 -5.34 18.31
CA ALA A 290 -5.77 -4.58 17.91
C ALA A 290 -6.94 -5.47 17.51
N ALA A 291 -6.66 -6.64 16.93
CA ALA A 291 -7.66 -7.63 16.51
C ALA A 291 -8.16 -8.52 17.67
N ALA A 292 -7.54 -8.48 18.84
CA ALA A 292 -7.95 -9.28 20.00
C ALA A 292 -9.37 -8.90 20.47
N PRO A 293 -10.22 -9.85 20.87
CA PRO A 293 -11.51 -9.55 21.46
C PRO A 293 -11.35 -8.66 22.70
N ARG A 294 -12.11 -7.57 22.73
CA ARG A 294 -12.17 -6.70 23.94
C ARG A 294 -13.11 -7.25 24.96
#